data_a3d61ac0c8bb8a40ae03b3366dd8f68d
#
_entry.id   a3d61ac0c8bb8a40ae03b3366dd8f68d
#
_cell.length_a   1.000
_cell.length_b   1.000
_cell.length_c   1.000
_cell.angle_alpha   90.00
_cell.angle_beta   90.00
_cell.angle_gamma   90.00
#
_symmetry.space_group_name_H-M   'P 1'
#
loop_
_entity.id
_entity.type
_entity.pdbx_description
1 polymer ?
#
loop_
_entity_poly.entity_id
_entity_poly.type
_entity_poly.pdbx_seq_one_letter_code
_entity_poly.pdbx_strand_id
1 'polypeptide(L)'
;GCLISDIKDLDDIKHHGKDSFDYEKVKTPIYLIKELEIIDDLLTKIKASILAGSYNKAIIISDHGASRLAVLHETENIWNMETKGEHSGRCCKISEIDDKPDFAIEESGYWILANYDRFRGSRRANVEVHGGASMEEVAVPIIEIYTKSI
;
A
#
# COMPACT_ATOMS: atom_id res chain seq x y z
N GLY A 1 29.17 4.49 -1.27
CA GLY A 1 28.00 5.27 -1.73
C GLY A 1 26.70 4.63 -1.29
N CYS A 2 25.65 5.39 -1.28
CA CYS A 2 24.28 4.90 -1.04
C CYS A 2 23.52 5.03 -2.38
N LEU A 3 22.83 3.97 -2.79
CA LEU A 3 21.89 3.99 -3.89
C LEU A 3 20.48 3.87 -3.29
N ILE A 4 19.61 4.78 -3.65
CA ILE A 4 18.18 4.73 -3.32
C ILE A 4 17.46 4.43 -4.63
N SER A 5 16.58 3.45 -4.63
CA SER A 5 15.79 3.03 -5.80
C SER A 5 14.38 2.65 -5.38
N ASP A 6 13.40 3.15 -6.11
CA ASP A 6 12.01 2.75 -5.98
C ASP A 6 11.74 1.51 -6.82
N ILE A 7 10.80 0.70 -6.37
CA ILE A 7 10.33 -0.49 -7.11
C ILE A 7 9.05 -0.10 -7.85
N LYS A 8 9.21 0.60 -8.96
CA LYS A 8 8.08 1.11 -9.77
C LYS A 8 7.10 0.03 -10.16
N ASP A 9 7.59 -1.17 -10.51
CA ASP A 9 6.74 -2.26 -10.95
C ASP A 9 5.75 -2.71 -9.86
N LEU A 10 6.13 -2.65 -8.57
CA LEU A 10 5.21 -2.92 -7.46
C LEU A 10 4.20 -1.80 -7.27
N ASP A 11 4.64 -0.56 -7.36
CA ASP A 11 3.75 0.60 -7.27
C ASP A 11 2.74 0.60 -8.43
N ASP A 12 3.18 0.37 -9.64
CA ASP A 12 2.34 0.27 -10.83
C ASP A 12 1.29 -0.85 -10.69
N ILE A 13 1.67 -2.00 -10.16
CA ILE A 13 0.75 -3.10 -9.89
C ILE A 13 -0.32 -2.66 -8.88
N LYS A 14 0.06 -2.01 -7.82
CA LYS A 14 -0.85 -1.67 -6.72
C LYS A 14 -1.78 -0.51 -7.02
N HIS A 15 -1.27 0.53 -7.68
CA HIS A 15 -2.00 1.76 -7.95
C HIS A 15 -2.59 1.84 -9.35
N HIS A 16 -1.91 1.30 -10.35
CA HIS A 16 -2.27 1.41 -11.75
C HIS A 16 -2.58 0.07 -12.42
N GLY A 17 -2.63 -1.01 -11.67
CA GLY A 17 -2.69 -2.41 -12.06
C GLY A 17 -3.30 -2.75 -13.44
N LYS A 18 -4.21 -1.91 -13.90
CA LYS A 18 -4.88 -2.06 -15.17
C LYS A 18 -3.99 -1.79 -16.39
N ASP A 19 -3.10 -0.80 -16.29
CA ASP A 19 -2.36 -0.30 -17.45
C ASP A 19 -1.01 -1.00 -17.64
N SER A 20 -0.40 -1.47 -16.56
CA SER A 20 0.92 -2.11 -16.60
C SER A 20 0.88 -3.61 -16.88
N PHE A 21 -0.20 -4.31 -16.53
CA PHE A 21 -0.27 -5.77 -16.58
C PHE A 21 -1.58 -6.36 -17.14
N ASP A 22 -2.44 -5.57 -17.77
CA ASP A 22 -3.75 -6.04 -18.29
C ASP A 22 -4.59 -6.81 -17.24
N TYR A 23 -4.67 -6.27 -16.05
CA TYR A 23 -5.29 -6.90 -14.89
C TYR A 23 -6.80 -7.10 -14.99
N GLU A 24 -7.49 -6.51 -15.95
CA GLU A 24 -8.94 -6.72 -16.12
C GLU A 24 -9.31 -8.20 -16.31
N LYS A 25 -8.36 -9.00 -16.80
CA LYS A 25 -8.56 -10.43 -17.07
C LYS A 25 -7.96 -11.36 -16.02
N VAL A 26 -7.26 -10.80 -15.03
CA VAL A 26 -6.48 -11.57 -14.08
C VAL A 26 -7.20 -11.64 -12.73
N LYS A 27 -7.42 -12.84 -12.22
CA LYS A 27 -8.03 -13.04 -10.90
C LYS A 27 -7.04 -12.69 -9.78
N THR A 28 -7.55 -12.17 -8.66
CA THR A 28 -6.77 -11.74 -7.48
C THR A 28 -5.59 -12.65 -7.08
N PRO A 29 -5.67 -14.00 -7.08
CA PRO A 29 -4.51 -14.84 -6.75
C PRO A 29 -3.31 -14.68 -7.68
N ILE A 30 -3.54 -14.29 -8.94
CA ILE A 30 -2.45 -14.13 -9.92
C ILE A 30 -1.69 -12.82 -9.68
N TYR A 31 -2.34 -11.79 -9.11
CA TYR A 31 -1.65 -10.58 -8.69
C TYR A 31 -0.58 -10.87 -7.64
N LEU A 32 -0.93 -11.67 -6.62
CA LEU A 32 0.02 -12.10 -5.60
C LEU A 32 1.22 -12.84 -6.19
N ILE A 33 1.00 -13.70 -7.18
CA ILE A 33 2.09 -14.41 -7.87
C ILE A 33 3.00 -13.42 -8.58
N LYS A 34 2.45 -12.43 -9.27
CA LYS A 34 3.23 -11.40 -9.97
C LYS A 34 4.03 -10.52 -9.00
N GLU A 35 3.42 -10.12 -7.89
CA GLU A 35 4.13 -9.39 -6.83
C GLU A 35 5.29 -10.21 -6.27
N LEU A 36 5.08 -11.51 -6.01
CA LEU A 36 6.13 -12.40 -5.52
C LEU A 36 7.26 -12.59 -6.54
N GLU A 37 6.96 -12.69 -7.84
CA GLU A 37 7.96 -12.74 -8.91
C GLU A 37 8.85 -11.49 -8.91
N ILE A 38 8.25 -10.29 -8.77
CA ILE A 38 9.00 -9.03 -8.71
C ILE A 38 9.89 -8.98 -7.46
N ILE A 39 9.38 -9.43 -6.32
CA ILE A 39 10.14 -9.48 -5.07
C ILE A 39 11.31 -10.47 -5.17
N ASP A 40 11.10 -11.64 -5.76
CA ASP A 40 12.14 -12.66 -5.96
C ASP A 40 13.26 -12.15 -6.87
N ASP A 41 12.92 -11.52 -7.97
CA ASP A 41 13.87 -10.86 -8.87
C ASP A 41 14.69 -9.77 -8.15
N LEU A 42 14.03 -8.95 -7.32
CA LEU A 42 14.69 -7.93 -6.53
C LEU A 42 15.69 -8.54 -5.53
N LEU A 43 15.24 -9.54 -4.77
CA LEU A 43 16.09 -10.22 -3.78
C LEU A 43 17.29 -10.90 -4.46
N THR A 44 17.10 -11.48 -5.65
CA THR A 44 18.18 -12.05 -6.45
C THR A 44 19.22 -11.01 -6.86
N LYS A 45 18.79 -9.85 -7.35
CA LYS A 45 19.67 -8.73 -7.70
C LYS A 45 20.42 -8.17 -6.49
N ILE A 46 19.73 -8.00 -5.36
CA ILE A 46 20.33 -7.55 -4.10
C ILE A 46 21.40 -8.54 -3.64
N LYS A 47 21.08 -9.83 -3.61
CA LYS A 47 22.03 -10.90 -3.24
C LYS A 47 23.27 -10.89 -4.13
N ALA A 48 23.10 -10.79 -5.44
CA ALA A 48 24.21 -10.73 -6.40
C ALA A 48 25.10 -9.50 -6.13
N SER A 49 24.51 -8.34 -5.89
CA SER A 49 25.25 -7.10 -5.62
C SER A 49 26.04 -7.13 -4.31
N ILE A 50 25.50 -7.74 -3.26
CA ILE A 50 26.19 -7.93 -1.98
C ILE A 50 27.34 -8.93 -2.13
N LEU A 51 27.11 -10.06 -2.80
CA LEU A 51 28.15 -11.08 -3.03
C LEU A 51 29.28 -10.56 -3.93
N ALA A 52 28.99 -9.68 -4.88
CA ALA A 52 29.98 -9.01 -5.70
C ALA A 52 30.74 -7.90 -4.97
N GLY A 53 30.40 -7.59 -3.72
CA GLY A 53 31.02 -6.53 -2.93
C GLY A 53 30.65 -5.12 -3.37
N SER A 54 29.62 -4.96 -4.23
CA SER A 54 29.13 -3.65 -4.65
C SER A 54 28.50 -2.87 -3.48
N TYR A 55 27.85 -3.58 -2.58
CA TYR A 55 27.25 -3.07 -1.35
C TYR A 55 27.51 -4.04 -0.18
N ASN A 56 27.61 -3.49 1.02
CA ASN A 56 27.76 -4.29 2.23
C ASN A 56 26.43 -4.67 2.87
N LYS A 57 25.39 -3.90 2.56
CA LYS A 57 24.06 -4.01 3.16
C LYS A 57 23.01 -3.45 2.20
N ALA A 58 21.84 -4.08 2.18
CA ALA A 58 20.63 -3.53 1.59
C ALA A 58 19.55 -3.39 2.66
N ILE A 59 18.74 -2.36 2.57
CA ILE A 59 17.55 -2.14 3.39
C ILE A 59 16.37 -2.00 2.47
N ILE A 60 15.34 -2.81 2.70
CA ILE A 60 14.06 -2.73 2.00
C ILE A 60 13.05 -2.18 3.01
N ILE A 61 12.36 -1.13 2.63
CA ILE A 61 11.35 -0.46 3.46
C ILE A 61 10.20 -0.01 2.57
N SER A 62 8.98 0.02 3.12
CA SER A 62 7.81 0.65 2.51
C SER A 62 7.53 1.99 3.19
N ASP A 63 6.95 2.95 2.48
CA ASP A 63 6.47 4.24 3.02
C ASP A 63 5.18 4.07 3.82
N HIS A 64 4.32 3.13 3.44
CA HIS A 64 3.10 2.73 4.14
C HIS A 64 2.75 1.28 3.82
N GLY A 65 1.76 0.75 4.53
CA GLY A 65 1.12 -0.52 4.20
C GLY A 65 -0.16 -0.33 3.38
N ALA A 66 -0.91 -1.40 3.18
CA ALA A 66 -2.17 -1.35 2.45
C ALA A 66 -3.14 -2.45 2.91
N SER A 67 -4.44 -2.14 2.91
CA SER A 67 -5.50 -3.10 3.17
C SER A 67 -6.02 -3.69 1.86
N ARG A 68 -5.99 -5.01 1.75
CA ARG A 68 -6.58 -5.72 0.62
C ARG A 68 -8.10 -5.58 0.63
N LEU A 69 -8.72 -5.54 -0.55
CA LEU A 69 -10.20 -5.44 -0.65
C LEU A 69 -10.94 -6.59 0.04
N ALA A 70 -10.28 -7.73 0.22
CA ALA A 70 -10.85 -8.88 0.92
C ALA A 70 -11.10 -8.64 2.42
N VAL A 71 -10.42 -7.68 3.04
CA VAL A 71 -10.61 -7.34 4.46
C VAL A 71 -11.44 -6.08 4.66
N LEU A 72 -11.65 -5.30 3.60
CA LEU A 72 -12.50 -4.12 3.68
C LEU A 72 -13.98 -4.52 3.68
N HIS A 73 -14.80 -3.75 4.38
CA HIS A 73 -16.24 -3.92 4.33
C HIS A 73 -16.77 -3.61 2.92
N GLU A 74 -17.69 -4.42 2.41
CA GLU A 74 -18.30 -4.21 1.10
C GLU A 74 -19.17 -2.95 1.09
N THR A 75 -19.80 -2.64 2.22
CA THR A 75 -20.64 -1.46 2.41
C THR A 75 -19.81 -0.28 2.86
N GLU A 76 -20.07 0.86 2.24
CA GLU A 76 -19.54 2.14 2.69
C GLU A 76 -20.24 2.54 3.99
N ASN A 77 -19.57 3.34 4.83
CA ASN A 77 -20.19 3.89 6.02
C ASN A 77 -21.22 4.99 5.65
N ILE A 78 -21.89 5.56 6.65
CA ILE A 78 -22.92 6.60 6.46
C ILE A 78 -22.33 7.96 6.03
N TRP A 79 -21.05 8.19 6.27
CA TRP A 79 -20.39 9.46 6.06
C TRP A 79 -20.01 9.65 4.60
N ASN A 80 -20.52 10.71 3.98
CA ASN A 80 -20.29 11.01 2.57
C ASN A 80 -19.16 12.01 2.41
N MET A 81 -18.16 11.66 1.60
CA MET A 81 -17.06 12.57 1.26
C MET A 81 -17.36 13.30 -0.06
N GLU A 82 -17.03 14.58 -0.10
CA GLU A 82 -17.21 15.41 -1.29
C GLU A 82 -16.08 15.22 -2.31
N THR A 83 -14.85 15.04 -1.82
CA THR A 83 -13.68 14.81 -2.67
C THR A 83 -13.64 13.37 -3.18
N LYS A 84 -13.93 13.23 -4.45
CA LYS A 84 -13.82 11.92 -5.13
C LYS A 84 -12.36 11.57 -5.37
N GLY A 85 -11.87 10.53 -4.71
CA GLY A 85 -10.67 9.84 -5.15
C GLY A 85 -9.43 9.92 -4.26
N GLU A 86 -9.46 10.57 -3.12
CA GLU A 86 -8.36 10.49 -2.17
C GLU A 86 -8.42 9.16 -1.41
N HIS A 87 -7.34 8.39 -1.47
CA HIS A 87 -7.11 7.16 -0.70
C HIS A 87 -8.30 6.16 -0.68
N SER A 88 -9.05 6.11 -1.77
CA SER A 88 -10.16 5.15 -1.94
C SER A 88 -11.17 5.13 -0.78
N GLY A 89 -11.36 6.26 -0.10
CA GLY A 89 -12.31 6.42 1.00
C GLY A 89 -11.79 5.98 2.36
N ARG A 90 -10.49 5.84 2.55
CA ARG A 90 -9.89 5.54 3.84
C ARG A 90 -9.69 6.79 4.71
N CYS A 91 -9.61 7.97 4.10
CA CYS A 91 -9.59 9.24 4.79
C CYS A 91 -10.43 10.29 4.06
N CYS A 92 -10.84 11.36 4.75
CA CYS A 92 -11.47 12.55 4.19
C CYS A 92 -11.08 13.79 4.99
N LYS A 93 -11.24 14.97 4.39
CA LYS A 93 -11.00 16.22 5.10
C LYS A 93 -12.04 16.42 6.23
N ILE A 94 -11.59 16.94 7.37
CA ILE A 94 -12.48 17.24 8.50
C ILE A 94 -13.61 18.19 8.06
N SER A 95 -13.30 19.15 7.18
CA SER A 95 -14.29 20.12 6.67
C SER A 95 -15.43 19.52 5.85
N GLU A 96 -15.34 18.25 5.46
CA GLU A 96 -16.37 17.58 4.66
C GLU A 96 -17.44 16.91 5.52
N ILE A 97 -17.19 16.75 6.81
CA ILE A 97 -18.07 15.99 7.72
C ILE A 97 -18.17 16.77 9.04
N ASP A 98 -19.40 17.12 9.44
CA ASP A 98 -19.65 17.95 10.61
C ASP A 98 -19.34 17.24 11.94
N ASP A 99 -19.56 15.92 11.99
CA ASP A 99 -19.33 15.11 13.18
C ASP A 99 -18.17 14.14 13.00
N LYS A 100 -17.47 13.86 14.09
CA LYS A 100 -16.42 12.83 14.08
C LYS A 100 -16.99 11.45 13.75
N PRO A 101 -16.51 10.79 12.68
CA PRO A 101 -16.92 9.44 12.37
C PRO A 101 -16.46 8.44 13.43
N ASP A 102 -17.23 7.38 13.64
CA ASP A 102 -16.82 6.28 14.50
C ASP A 102 -15.50 5.66 13.99
N PHE A 103 -14.65 5.28 14.93
CA PHE A 103 -13.32 4.69 14.64
C PHE A 103 -12.40 5.57 13.78
N ALA A 104 -12.66 6.85 13.68
CA ALA A 104 -11.76 7.78 12.99
C ALA A 104 -10.77 8.44 13.95
N ILE A 105 -9.55 8.60 13.46
CA ILE A 105 -8.47 9.36 14.07
C ILE A 105 -8.40 10.70 13.36
N GLU A 106 -8.22 11.77 14.11
CA GLU A 106 -7.96 13.10 13.58
C GLU A 106 -6.46 13.30 13.42
N GLU A 107 -6.01 13.54 12.19
CA GLU A 107 -4.60 13.83 11.91
C GLU A 107 -4.47 14.81 10.74
N SER A 108 -3.66 15.85 10.92
CA SER A 108 -3.31 16.83 9.87
C SER A 108 -4.49 17.39 9.06
N GLY A 109 -5.65 17.57 9.70
CA GLY A 109 -6.86 18.09 9.06
C GLY A 109 -7.71 17.04 8.35
N TYR A 110 -7.45 15.77 8.60
CA TYR A 110 -8.18 14.65 8.04
C TYR A 110 -8.80 13.76 9.13
N TRP A 111 -9.95 13.18 8.81
CA TRP A 111 -10.49 11.99 9.46
C TRP A 111 -9.91 10.75 8.78
N ILE A 112 -9.22 9.91 9.53
CA ILE A 112 -8.56 8.69 9.05
C ILE A 112 -9.22 7.49 9.71
N LEU A 113 -9.79 6.57 8.92
CA LEU A 113 -10.48 5.39 9.45
C LEU A 113 -9.49 4.35 9.98
N ALA A 114 -9.65 3.97 11.24
CA ALA A 114 -8.85 2.93 11.89
C ALA A 114 -9.47 1.52 11.78
N ASN A 115 -10.74 1.44 11.39
CA ASN A 115 -11.43 0.19 11.07
C ASN A 115 -11.35 -0.13 9.57
N TYR A 116 -12.08 -1.13 9.09
CA TYR A 116 -12.11 -1.54 7.68
C TYR A 116 -13.25 -0.94 6.87
N ASP A 117 -13.84 0.16 7.34
CA ASP A 117 -14.87 0.91 6.63
C ASP A 117 -14.27 1.79 5.52
N ARG A 118 -15.14 2.33 4.71
CA ARG A 118 -14.84 3.37 3.71
C ARG A 118 -15.86 4.48 3.76
N PHE A 119 -15.41 5.70 3.56
CA PHE A 119 -16.31 6.84 3.36
C PHE A 119 -17.11 6.66 2.07
N ARG A 120 -18.40 7.02 2.13
CA ARG A 120 -19.29 6.97 0.98
C ARG A 120 -18.85 7.96 -0.10
N GLY A 121 -19.07 7.59 -1.36
CA GLY A 121 -18.73 8.42 -2.51
C GLY A 121 -17.27 8.30 -2.96
N SER A 122 -16.47 7.50 -2.27
CA SER A 122 -15.08 7.25 -2.67
C SER A 122 -14.96 6.52 -4.01
N ARG A 123 -13.84 6.72 -4.68
CA ARG A 123 -13.50 5.92 -5.86
C ARG A 123 -13.22 4.48 -5.43
N ARG A 124 -13.80 3.53 -6.15
CA ARG A 124 -13.57 2.11 -5.87
C ARG A 124 -12.13 1.73 -6.23
N ALA A 125 -11.42 1.12 -5.28
CA ALA A 125 -10.11 0.53 -5.54
C ALA A 125 -10.25 -0.80 -6.30
N ASN A 126 -9.20 -1.19 -7.02
CA ASN A 126 -9.18 -2.43 -7.80
C ASN A 126 -8.61 -3.61 -7.02
N VAL A 127 -7.57 -3.41 -6.22
CA VAL A 127 -6.83 -4.47 -5.54
C VAL A 127 -6.72 -4.21 -4.04
N GLU A 128 -6.27 -3.02 -3.67
CA GLU A 128 -6.03 -2.62 -2.29
C GLU A 128 -6.23 -1.12 -2.11
N VAL A 129 -6.28 -0.70 -0.86
CA VAL A 129 -6.39 0.71 -0.45
C VAL A 129 -5.35 1.01 0.63
N HIS A 130 -5.00 2.27 0.74
CA HIS A 130 -4.17 2.81 1.81
C HIS A 130 -4.71 4.17 2.28
N GLY A 131 -4.06 4.80 3.24
CA GLY A 131 -4.47 6.10 3.78
C GLY A 131 -5.43 6.00 4.96
N GLY A 132 -5.72 4.79 5.44
CA GLY A 132 -6.35 4.51 6.71
C GLY A 132 -5.32 4.26 7.81
N ALA A 133 -5.82 3.92 9.00
CA ALA A 133 -5.03 3.56 10.18
C ALA A 133 -5.30 2.11 10.64
N SER A 134 -5.70 1.21 9.73
CA SER A 134 -5.74 -0.22 10.04
C SER A 134 -4.32 -0.76 10.23
N MET A 135 -4.20 -1.91 10.89
CA MET A 135 -2.89 -2.53 11.13
C MET A 135 -2.10 -2.72 9.84
N GLU A 136 -2.74 -3.15 8.78
CA GLU A 136 -2.14 -3.42 7.48
C GLU A 136 -1.68 -2.14 6.77
N GLU A 137 -2.30 -1.00 7.08
CA GLU A 137 -1.97 0.28 6.45
C GLU A 137 -0.83 1.01 7.18
N VAL A 138 -0.69 0.81 8.51
CA VAL A 138 0.31 1.54 9.32
C VAL A 138 1.54 0.70 9.67
N ALA A 139 1.43 -0.63 9.68
CA ALA A 139 2.56 -1.51 9.98
C ALA A 139 3.37 -1.79 8.71
N VAL A 140 4.61 -1.32 8.68
CA VAL A 140 5.54 -1.55 7.58
C VAL A 140 6.73 -2.40 8.02
N PRO A 141 7.16 -3.38 7.22
CA PRO A 141 8.37 -4.12 7.50
C PRO A 141 9.61 -3.29 7.17
N ILE A 142 10.67 -3.49 7.93
CA ILE A 142 12.03 -3.06 7.59
C ILE A 142 12.86 -4.33 7.46
N ILE A 143 13.37 -4.61 6.26
CA ILE A 143 14.15 -5.80 5.97
C ILE A 143 15.60 -5.41 5.74
N GLU A 144 16.51 -5.96 6.54
CA GLU A 144 17.95 -5.76 6.37
C GLU A 144 18.60 -7.04 5.82
N ILE A 145 19.36 -6.88 4.74
CA ILE A 145 20.10 -7.96 4.09
C ILE A 145 21.59 -7.59 4.10
N TYR A 146 22.43 -8.47 4.65
CA TYR A 146 23.88 -8.27 4.74
C TYR A 146 24.63 -9.61 4.77
N THR A 147 25.92 -9.59 4.45
CA THR A 147 26.78 -10.76 4.63
C THR A 147 27.06 -10.96 6.12
N LYS A 148 26.86 -12.16 6.62
CA LYS A 148 27.31 -12.54 7.95
C LYS A 148 28.82 -12.71 7.91
N SER A 149 29.55 -11.92 8.69
CA SER A 149 30.97 -12.17 8.95
C SER A 149 31.11 -13.52 9.67
N ILE A 150 31.88 -14.42 9.09
CA ILE A 150 32.28 -15.70 9.71
C ILE A 150 33.40 -15.47 10.68
#